data_5cb622274baf445bb7f0732a1de04db7
#
_entry.id   5cb622274baf445bb7f0732a1de04db7
#
_cell.length_a   1.000
_cell.length_b   1.000
_cell.length_c   1.000
_cell.angle_alpha   90.00
_cell.angle_beta   90.00
_cell.angle_gamma   90.00
#
_symmetry.space_group_name_H-M   'P 1'
#
loop_
_entity.id
_entity.type
_entity.pdbx_description
1 polymer ?
#
loop_
_entity_poly.entity_id
_entity_poly.type
_entity_poly.pdbx_seq_one_letter_code
_entity_poly.pdbx_strand_id
1 'polypeptide(L)'
;MASDELDRLISLLKRLHLRHLAQNLDDHLQKGAQLKLDAFSFLLRVTEAEVLARNETVAARRIREAHFPEVCRIDTYDFKRQPSLNRAQVLNLAKLSFVDQRQSVIWIGPSGVGKTHLAIGLGVAACQAGYHVRFERAYDLLKRLWASLADDTLEEHLDDLSRPDVLVIDELGNSPRVHEQDFAAVFFELVARRHRRGSFIVTTNLGFDQWASALGTPSQVTPSLDRLIEGAHVITFPQDAPSFRANRTEPVSPLPKHKRRRRSRARPPHERAP
;
A
#
# COMPACT_ATOMS: atom_id res chain seq x y z
N MET A 1 34.50 35.20 -9.08
CA MET A 1 33.20 35.91 -9.16
C MET A 1 32.08 34.94 -9.52
N ALA A 2 32.09 34.30 -10.69
CA ALA A 2 31.00 33.38 -11.05
C ALA A 2 30.79 32.16 -10.09
N SER A 3 31.85 31.64 -9.49
CA SER A 3 31.77 30.55 -8.52
C SER A 3 31.10 30.99 -7.19
N ASP A 4 31.44 32.18 -6.69
CA ASP A 4 30.91 32.70 -5.44
C ASP A 4 29.42 33.09 -5.56
N GLU A 5 29.01 33.59 -6.72
CA GLU A 5 27.58 33.87 -7.00
C GLU A 5 26.76 32.59 -7.14
N LEU A 6 27.32 31.53 -7.74
CA LEU A 6 26.68 30.22 -7.84
C LEU A 6 26.48 29.59 -6.46
N ASP A 7 27.50 29.60 -5.62
CA ASP A 7 27.44 29.09 -4.25
C ASP A 7 26.41 29.86 -3.41
N ARG A 8 26.35 31.18 -3.59
CA ARG A 8 25.32 32.02 -2.96
C ARG A 8 23.91 31.63 -3.41
N LEU A 9 23.71 31.40 -4.73
CA LEU A 9 22.42 30.99 -5.25
C LEU A 9 22.02 29.62 -4.69
N ILE A 10 22.91 28.64 -4.67
CA ILE A 10 22.65 27.31 -4.09
C ILE A 10 22.26 27.43 -2.61
N SER A 11 22.93 28.31 -1.84
CA SER A 11 22.61 28.56 -0.46
C SER A 11 21.18 29.12 -0.28
N LEU A 12 20.79 30.07 -1.11
CA LEU A 12 19.44 30.66 -1.10
C LEU A 12 18.37 29.64 -1.48
N LEU A 13 18.60 28.83 -2.50
CA LEU A 13 17.68 27.76 -2.90
C LEU A 13 17.48 26.72 -1.77
N LYS A 14 18.54 26.34 -1.05
CA LYS A 14 18.46 25.48 0.14
C LYS A 14 17.63 26.11 1.25
N ARG A 15 17.78 27.40 1.52
CA ARG A 15 16.99 28.14 2.52
C ARG A 15 15.50 28.20 2.14
N LEU A 16 15.19 28.30 0.84
CA LEU A 16 13.83 28.22 0.32
C LEU A 16 13.28 26.79 0.21
N HIS A 17 14.04 25.79 0.67
CA HIS A 17 13.70 24.37 0.57
C HIS A 17 13.49 23.85 -0.87
N LEU A 18 14.10 24.49 -1.86
CA LEU A 18 14.11 24.08 -3.27
C LEU A 18 15.29 23.11 -3.50
N ARG A 19 15.17 21.92 -2.91
CA ARG A 19 16.29 20.96 -2.80
C ARG A 19 16.69 20.36 -4.14
N HIS A 20 15.71 19.98 -4.96
CA HIS A 20 15.96 19.40 -6.28
C HIS A 20 16.68 20.40 -7.19
N LEU A 21 16.20 21.64 -7.22
CA LEU A 21 16.82 22.70 -8.00
C LEU A 21 18.24 23.01 -7.49
N ALA A 22 18.46 23.08 -6.17
CA ALA A 22 19.79 23.33 -5.60
C ALA A 22 20.79 22.20 -5.91
N GLN A 23 20.35 20.97 -6.01
CA GLN A 23 21.20 19.81 -6.32
C GLN A 23 21.52 19.66 -7.81
N ASN A 24 20.62 20.12 -8.67
CA ASN A 24 20.71 19.94 -10.13
C ASN A 24 20.87 21.27 -10.89
N LEU A 25 21.33 22.33 -10.19
CA LEU A 25 21.34 23.70 -10.74
C LEU A 25 22.19 23.78 -12.03
N ASP A 26 23.38 23.20 -12.03
CA ASP A 26 24.30 23.21 -13.18
C ASP A 26 23.65 22.52 -14.39
N ASP A 27 23.00 21.36 -14.21
CA ASP A 27 22.31 20.64 -15.26
C ASP A 27 21.15 21.47 -15.84
N HIS A 28 20.40 22.15 -14.99
CA HIS A 28 19.33 23.03 -15.40
C HIS A 28 19.84 24.24 -16.21
N LEU A 29 20.93 24.87 -15.76
CA LEU A 29 21.56 25.98 -16.47
C LEU A 29 22.11 25.56 -17.84
N GLN A 30 22.82 24.44 -17.89
CA GLN A 30 23.34 23.90 -19.16
C GLN A 30 22.20 23.58 -20.15
N LYS A 31 21.15 22.90 -19.72
CA LYS A 31 19.99 22.58 -20.56
C LYS A 31 19.24 23.84 -21.01
N GLY A 32 19.10 24.84 -20.12
CA GLY A 32 18.50 26.12 -20.46
C GLY A 32 19.28 26.83 -21.59
N ALA A 33 20.62 26.86 -21.47
CA ALA A 33 21.49 27.44 -22.48
C ALA A 33 21.45 26.69 -23.83
N GLN A 34 21.51 25.33 -23.76
CA GLN A 34 21.42 24.49 -24.97
C GLN A 34 20.10 24.67 -25.74
N LEU A 35 18.99 24.79 -25.03
CA LEU A 35 17.65 24.96 -25.57
C LEU A 35 17.32 26.43 -25.88
N LYS A 36 18.25 27.37 -25.61
CA LYS A 36 18.08 28.82 -25.80
C LYS A 36 16.77 29.34 -25.18
N LEU A 37 16.45 28.89 -23.98
CA LEU A 37 15.22 29.26 -23.28
C LEU A 37 15.29 30.75 -22.88
N ASP A 38 14.20 31.48 -23.05
CA ASP A 38 14.02 32.76 -22.41
C ASP A 38 13.85 32.60 -20.86
N ALA A 39 13.95 33.69 -20.14
CA ALA A 39 13.92 33.69 -18.68
C ALA A 39 12.62 33.07 -18.10
N PHE A 40 11.47 33.34 -18.73
CA PHE A 40 10.19 32.80 -18.28
C PHE A 40 10.12 31.29 -18.49
N SER A 41 10.45 30.80 -19.67
CA SER A 41 10.48 29.37 -20.01
C SER A 41 11.47 28.59 -19.15
N PHE A 42 12.63 29.20 -18.84
CA PHE A 42 13.59 28.60 -17.90
C PHE A 42 13.02 28.48 -16.49
N LEU A 43 12.46 29.56 -15.94
CA LEU A 43 11.84 29.57 -14.59
C LEU A 43 10.69 28.56 -14.51
N LEU A 44 9.81 28.51 -15.51
CA LEU A 44 8.71 27.55 -15.56
C LEU A 44 9.25 26.13 -15.47
N ARG A 45 10.21 25.77 -16.32
CA ARG A 45 10.82 24.44 -16.38
C ARG A 45 11.45 24.00 -15.04
N VAL A 46 12.23 24.87 -14.40
CA VAL A 46 12.91 24.51 -13.15
C VAL A 46 11.93 24.44 -11.98
N THR A 47 10.87 25.25 -11.99
CA THR A 47 9.81 25.19 -10.99
C THR A 47 8.98 23.91 -11.13
N GLU A 48 8.62 23.53 -12.34
CA GLU A 48 7.92 22.27 -12.62
C GLU A 48 8.76 21.06 -12.17
N ALA A 49 10.08 21.07 -12.44
CA ALA A 49 10.98 20.00 -12.00
C ALA A 49 11.06 19.89 -10.47
N GLU A 50 11.13 21.03 -9.75
CA GLU A 50 11.12 21.03 -8.28
C GLU A 50 9.80 20.51 -7.72
N VAL A 51 8.65 20.92 -8.28
CA VAL A 51 7.31 20.45 -7.87
C VAL A 51 7.19 18.93 -8.09
N LEU A 52 7.64 18.44 -9.24
CA LEU A 52 7.60 17.01 -9.56
C LEU A 52 8.45 16.21 -8.55
N ALA A 53 9.70 16.60 -8.33
CA ALA A 53 10.60 15.92 -7.39
C ALA A 53 10.08 15.94 -5.95
N ARG A 54 9.44 17.04 -5.55
CA ARG A 54 8.79 17.15 -4.23
C ARG A 54 7.61 16.18 -4.11
N ASN A 55 6.75 16.13 -5.13
CA ASN A 55 5.61 15.21 -5.16
C ASN A 55 6.05 13.74 -5.11
N GLU A 56 7.10 13.38 -5.86
CA GLU A 56 7.69 12.04 -5.82
C GLU A 56 8.22 11.68 -4.43
N THR A 57 8.90 12.62 -3.77
CA THR A 57 9.42 12.42 -2.41
C THR A 57 8.30 12.20 -1.40
N VAL A 58 7.23 13.00 -1.49
CA VAL A 58 6.05 12.88 -0.62
C VAL A 58 5.33 11.55 -0.89
N ALA A 59 5.13 11.19 -2.16
CA ALA A 59 4.50 9.93 -2.53
C ALA A 59 5.30 8.72 -2.02
N ALA A 60 6.63 8.72 -2.21
CA ALA A 60 7.50 7.66 -1.71
C ALA A 60 7.43 7.51 -0.17
N ARG A 61 7.33 8.62 0.57
CA ARG A 61 7.11 8.60 2.02
C ARG A 61 5.76 7.98 2.37
N ARG A 62 4.66 8.41 1.74
CA ARG A 62 3.31 7.87 1.98
C ARG A 62 3.21 6.39 1.67
N ILE A 63 3.84 5.92 0.58
CA ILE A 63 3.89 4.49 0.23
C ILE A 63 4.59 3.69 1.34
N ARG A 64 5.66 4.20 1.93
CA ARG A 64 6.33 3.53 3.07
C ARG A 64 5.46 3.51 4.32
N GLU A 65 4.79 4.62 4.63
CA GLU A 65 3.90 4.78 5.79
C GLU A 65 2.61 3.95 5.65
N ALA A 66 2.23 3.56 4.43
CA ALA A 66 1.06 2.74 4.18
C ALA A 66 1.22 1.27 4.58
N HIS A 67 2.43 0.79 4.86
CA HIS A 67 2.76 -0.58 5.27
C HIS A 67 2.36 -1.67 4.26
N PHE A 68 2.41 -1.38 2.95
CA PHE A 68 2.19 -2.40 1.92
C PHE A 68 3.22 -3.53 2.04
N PRO A 69 2.83 -4.82 1.90
CA PRO A 69 3.76 -5.95 1.90
C PRO A 69 4.70 -5.93 0.70
N GLU A 70 4.25 -5.37 -0.41
CA GLU A 70 4.99 -5.15 -1.65
C GLU A 70 4.41 -3.94 -2.37
N VAL A 71 5.17 -3.33 -3.28
CA VAL A 71 4.67 -2.20 -4.08
C VAL A 71 4.15 -2.74 -5.41
N CYS A 72 2.83 -2.75 -5.58
CA CYS A 72 2.15 -3.11 -6.82
C CYS A 72 1.68 -1.86 -7.57
N ARG A 73 1.57 -1.97 -8.90
CA ARG A 73 1.05 -0.90 -9.77
C ARG A 73 -0.02 -1.45 -10.69
N ILE A 74 -1.04 -0.64 -11.00
CA ILE A 74 -2.14 -1.03 -11.89
C ILE A 74 -1.62 -1.30 -13.32
N ASP A 75 -0.64 -0.54 -13.78
CA ASP A 75 -0.04 -0.68 -15.11
C ASP A 75 0.77 -1.98 -15.28
N THR A 76 1.24 -2.59 -14.19
CA THR A 76 1.95 -3.88 -14.22
C THR A 76 1.03 -5.10 -14.12
N TYR A 77 -0.29 -4.89 -13.93
CA TYR A 77 -1.25 -5.98 -13.88
C TYR A 77 -1.53 -6.56 -15.27
N ASP A 78 -1.37 -7.87 -15.41
CA ASP A 78 -1.61 -8.57 -16.68
C ASP A 78 -3.11 -8.84 -16.91
N PHE A 79 -3.80 -7.86 -17.48
CA PHE A 79 -5.22 -7.97 -17.83
C PHE A 79 -5.53 -9.07 -18.86
N LYS A 80 -4.53 -9.50 -19.66
CA LYS A 80 -4.74 -10.56 -20.65
C LYS A 80 -4.99 -11.91 -19.98
N ARG A 81 -4.44 -12.11 -18.80
CA ARG A 81 -4.66 -13.33 -17.99
C ARG A 81 -6.01 -13.34 -17.27
N GLN A 82 -6.68 -12.19 -17.20
CA GLN A 82 -7.97 -12.03 -16.56
C GLN A 82 -8.98 -11.40 -17.52
N PRO A 83 -9.38 -12.12 -18.58
CA PRO A 83 -10.26 -11.56 -19.62
C PRO A 83 -11.67 -11.21 -19.10
N SER A 84 -12.10 -11.81 -17.98
CA SER A 84 -13.35 -11.50 -17.31
C SER A 84 -13.34 -10.17 -16.55
N LEU A 85 -12.16 -9.61 -16.28
CA LEU A 85 -12.02 -8.35 -15.57
C LEU A 85 -12.15 -7.16 -16.53
N ASN A 86 -13.09 -6.28 -16.27
CA ASN A 86 -13.26 -5.06 -17.05
C ASN A 86 -12.12 -4.07 -16.79
N ARG A 87 -11.12 -4.05 -17.71
CA ARG A 87 -9.97 -3.14 -17.63
C ARG A 87 -10.38 -1.68 -17.52
N ALA A 88 -11.41 -1.24 -18.26
CA ALA A 88 -11.83 0.16 -18.24
C ALA A 88 -12.39 0.54 -16.86
N GLN A 89 -13.10 -0.36 -16.19
CA GLN A 89 -13.58 -0.16 -14.83
C GLN A 89 -12.41 -0.01 -13.84
N VAL A 90 -11.40 -0.87 -13.91
CA VAL A 90 -10.21 -0.78 -13.04
C VAL A 90 -9.45 0.53 -13.27
N LEU A 91 -9.24 0.92 -14.54
CA LEU A 91 -8.59 2.19 -14.87
C LEU A 91 -9.42 3.41 -14.44
N ASN A 92 -10.73 3.31 -14.43
CA ASN A 92 -11.59 4.36 -13.89
C ASN A 92 -11.46 4.49 -12.36
N LEU A 93 -11.37 3.37 -11.64
CA LEU A 93 -11.07 3.38 -10.20
C LEU A 93 -9.71 4.01 -9.89
N ALA A 94 -8.72 3.83 -10.77
CA ALA A 94 -7.40 4.46 -10.62
C ALA A 94 -7.42 6.00 -10.74
N LYS A 95 -8.54 6.60 -11.17
CA LYS A 95 -8.76 8.07 -11.10
C LYS A 95 -9.11 8.55 -9.70
N LEU A 96 -9.40 7.61 -8.78
CA LEU A 96 -9.60 7.84 -7.34
C LEU A 96 -10.85 8.64 -6.95
N SER A 97 -11.79 8.86 -7.88
CA SER A 97 -13.04 9.57 -7.58
C SER A 97 -13.84 8.93 -6.42
N PHE A 98 -13.69 7.63 -6.22
CA PHE A 98 -14.29 6.92 -5.09
C PHE A 98 -13.74 7.39 -3.73
N VAL A 99 -12.48 7.85 -3.67
CA VAL A 99 -11.90 8.41 -2.44
C VAL A 99 -12.52 9.75 -2.10
N ASP A 100 -12.67 10.63 -3.10
CA ASP A 100 -13.33 11.94 -2.92
C ASP A 100 -14.78 11.79 -2.48
N GLN A 101 -15.46 10.78 -3.02
CA GLN A 101 -16.86 10.45 -2.71
C GLN A 101 -17.04 9.61 -1.44
N ARG A 102 -15.95 9.26 -0.74
CA ARG A 102 -15.97 8.40 0.45
C ARG A 102 -16.64 7.04 0.21
N GLN A 103 -16.52 6.52 -1.01
CA GLN A 103 -17.01 5.21 -1.40
C GLN A 103 -15.94 4.15 -1.24
N SER A 104 -16.36 2.88 -1.18
CA SER A 104 -15.46 1.75 -1.02
C SER A 104 -15.26 0.97 -2.33
N VAL A 105 -14.19 0.20 -2.41
CA VAL A 105 -13.92 -0.74 -3.50
C VAL A 105 -13.78 -2.15 -2.91
N ILE A 106 -14.56 -3.10 -3.44
CA ILE A 106 -14.58 -4.47 -2.93
C ILE A 106 -14.23 -5.44 -4.06
N TRP A 107 -13.15 -6.21 -3.87
CA TRP A 107 -12.69 -7.23 -4.79
C TRP A 107 -13.08 -8.60 -4.28
N ILE A 108 -13.94 -9.33 -5.02
CA ILE A 108 -14.43 -10.65 -4.65
C ILE A 108 -13.96 -11.67 -5.69
N GLY A 109 -13.48 -12.85 -5.26
CA GLY A 109 -13.15 -13.94 -6.17
C GLY A 109 -12.14 -14.93 -5.61
N PRO A 110 -11.80 -15.98 -6.36
CA PRO A 110 -10.94 -17.05 -5.91
C PRO A 110 -9.51 -16.58 -5.61
N SER A 111 -8.75 -17.41 -4.90
CA SER A 111 -7.35 -17.10 -4.57
C SER A 111 -6.48 -17.08 -5.83
N GLY A 112 -5.52 -16.15 -5.87
CA GLY A 112 -4.52 -16.08 -6.95
C GLY A 112 -4.91 -15.29 -8.20
N VAL A 113 -6.12 -14.71 -8.29
CA VAL A 113 -6.56 -13.89 -9.44
C VAL A 113 -6.02 -12.46 -9.45
N GLY A 114 -5.24 -12.07 -8.43
CA GLY A 114 -4.60 -10.75 -8.36
C GLY A 114 -5.38 -9.67 -7.62
N LYS A 115 -6.37 -10.00 -6.79
CA LYS A 115 -7.13 -9.03 -5.98
C LYS A 115 -6.23 -8.14 -5.12
N THR A 116 -5.31 -8.74 -4.36
CA THR A 116 -4.33 -8.03 -3.52
C THR A 116 -3.45 -7.10 -4.35
N HIS A 117 -2.98 -7.54 -5.53
CA HIS A 117 -2.20 -6.70 -6.45
C HIS A 117 -2.98 -5.44 -6.86
N LEU A 118 -4.24 -5.60 -7.26
CA LEU A 118 -5.10 -4.47 -7.66
C LEU A 118 -5.43 -3.56 -6.47
N ALA A 119 -5.70 -4.12 -5.30
CA ALA A 119 -5.97 -3.35 -4.09
C ALA A 119 -4.76 -2.50 -3.67
N ILE A 120 -3.56 -3.09 -3.65
CA ILE A 120 -2.31 -2.37 -3.39
C ILE A 120 -2.05 -1.35 -4.50
N GLY A 121 -2.27 -1.72 -5.77
CA GLY A 121 -2.09 -0.81 -6.90
C GLY A 121 -2.95 0.45 -6.82
N LEU A 122 -4.22 0.33 -6.40
CA LEU A 122 -5.08 1.48 -6.11
C LEU A 122 -4.57 2.28 -4.90
N GLY A 123 -4.12 1.60 -3.84
CA GLY A 123 -3.54 2.26 -2.66
C GLY A 123 -2.27 3.05 -3.01
N VAL A 124 -1.38 2.49 -3.85
CA VAL A 124 -0.18 3.19 -4.33
C VAL A 124 -0.56 4.40 -5.18
N ALA A 125 -1.54 4.27 -6.09
CA ALA A 125 -2.06 5.40 -6.85
C ALA A 125 -2.63 6.50 -5.94
N ALA A 126 -3.34 6.14 -4.87
CA ALA A 126 -3.84 7.08 -3.88
C ALA A 126 -2.71 7.80 -3.14
N CYS A 127 -1.64 7.09 -2.73
CA CYS A 127 -0.45 7.72 -2.13
C CYS A 127 0.20 8.73 -3.08
N GLN A 128 0.30 8.39 -4.37
CA GLN A 128 0.85 9.28 -5.42
C GLN A 128 -0.01 10.52 -5.65
N ALA A 129 -1.33 10.36 -5.54
CA ALA A 129 -2.29 11.48 -5.64
C ALA A 129 -2.36 12.36 -4.37
N GLY A 130 -1.67 11.94 -3.29
CA GLY A 130 -1.59 12.76 -2.09
C GLY A 130 -2.44 12.27 -0.92
N TYR A 131 -3.18 11.18 -1.03
CA TYR A 131 -3.97 10.61 0.06
C TYR A 131 -3.10 9.84 1.05
N HIS A 132 -3.55 9.76 2.29
CA HIS A 132 -2.99 8.87 3.31
C HIS A 132 -3.67 7.51 3.21
N VAL A 133 -2.85 6.46 3.05
CA VAL A 133 -3.31 5.08 2.92
C VAL A 133 -2.73 4.23 4.03
N ARG A 134 -3.51 3.29 4.55
CA ARG A 134 -3.06 2.25 5.45
C ARG A 134 -3.45 0.88 4.90
N PHE A 135 -2.51 -0.06 4.90
CA PHE A 135 -2.75 -1.44 4.53
C PHE A 135 -2.74 -2.31 5.78
N GLU A 136 -3.75 -3.19 5.89
CA GLU A 136 -3.87 -4.17 6.96
C GLU A 136 -4.32 -5.52 6.38
N ARG A 137 -3.77 -6.62 6.89
CA ARG A 137 -4.37 -7.93 6.69
C ARG A 137 -5.55 -8.09 7.64
N ALA A 138 -6.68 -8.55 7.13
CA ALA A 138 -7.92 -8.63 7.89
C ALA A 138 -7.77 -9.40 9.20
N TYR A 139 -7.11 -10.56 9.18
CA TYR A 139 -6.90 -11.37 10.37
C TYR A 139 -6.06 -10.65 11.44
N ASP A 140 -4.93 -10.06 11.06
CA ASP A 140 -4.03 -9.38 11.99
C ASP A 140 -4.70 -8.14 12.58
N LEU A 141 -5.45 -7.40 11.76
CA LEU A 141 -6.25 -6.26 12.17
C LEU A 141 -7.30 -6.65 13.21
N LEU A 142 -8.16 -7.62 12.87
CA LEU A 142 -9.26 -8.04 13.74
C LEU A 142 -8.78 -8.65 15.06
N LYS A 143 -7.71 -9.44 15.02
CA LYS A 143 -7.06 -9.99 16.19
C LYS A 143 -6.53 -8.87 17.11
N ARG A 144 -5.90 -7.84 16.56
CA ARG A 144 -5.40 -6.70 17.33
C ARG A 144 -6.54 -5.91 17.95
N LEU A 145 -7.58 -5.58 17.18
CA LEU A 145 -8.76 -4.87 17.70
C LEU A 145 -9.50 -5.68 18.76
N TRP A 146 -9.61 -6.99 18.59
CA TRP A 146 -10.23 -7.85 19.60
C TRP A 146 -9.40 -7.92 20.90
N ALA A 147 -8.08 -8.01 20.78
CA ALA A 147 -7.19 -8.02 21.95
C ALA A 147 -7.26 -6.70 22.72
N SER A 148 -7.43 -5.57 22.05
CA SER A 148 -7.52 -4.25 22.67
C SER A 148 -8.80 -4.01 23.49
N LEU A 149 -9.77 -4.91 23.44
CA LEU A 149 -10.90 -4.93 24.37
C LEU A 149 -10.48 -5.28 25.80
N ALA A 150 -9.41 -6.07 25.95
CA ALA A 150 -8.96 -6.53 27.27
C ALA A 150 -8.14 -5.48 28.03
N ASP A 151 -7.48 -4.56 27.33
CA ASP A 151 -6.64 -3.50 27.89
C ASP A 151 -7.22 -2.08 27.74
N ASP A 152 -8.49 -1.99 27.30
CA ASP A 152 -9.25 -0.74 27.11
C ASP A 152 -8.60 0.25 26.10
N THR A 153 -7.82 -0.26 25.14
CA THR A 153 -7.15 0.55 24.11
C THR A 153 -7.87 0.54 22.76
N LEU A 154 -9.07 -0.05 22.67
CA LEU A 154 -9.85 -0.17 21.43
C LEU A 154 -10.10 1.19 20.77
N GLU A 155 -10.49 2.19 21.55
CA GLU A 155 -10.79 3.54 21.06
C GLU A 155 -9.57 4.16 20.38
N GLU A 156 -8.38 4.04 20.96
CA GLU A 156 -7.13 4.56 20.38
C GLU A 156 -6.81 3.89 19.04
N HIS A 157 -6.97 2.57 18.96
CA HIS A 157 -6.76 1.81 17.72
C HIS A 157 -7.77 2.18 16.63
N LEU A 158 -9.04 2.34 16.99
CA LEU A 158 -10.07 2.74 16.04
C LEU A 158 -9.85 4.17 15.54
N ASP A 159 -9.43 5.09 16.40
CA ASP A 159 -9.06 6.46 16.01
C ASP A 159 -7.89 6.46 15.05
N ASP A 160 -6.84 5.69 15.32
CA ASP A 160 -5.66 5.59 14.44
C ASP A 160 -6.03 5.00 13.07
N LEU A 161 -6.90 3.99 13.03
CA LEU A 161 -7.41 3.40 11.79
C LEU A 161 -8.42 4.31 11.06
N SER A 162 -8.94 5.33 11.71
CA SER A 162 -9.88 6.28 11.12
C SER A 162 -9.21 7.47 10.44
N ARG A 163 -7.93 7.75 10.74
CA ARG A 163 -7.17 8.87 10.17
C ARG A 163 -6.85 8.75 8.68
N PRO A 164 -6.45 7.57 8.14
CA PRO A 164 -6.15 7.44 6.73
C PRO A 164 -7.37 7.72 5.84
N ASP A 165 -7.16 8.37 4.68
CA ASP A 165 -8.21 8.57 3.68
C ASP A 165 -8.70 7.23 3.11
N VAL A 166 -7.78 6.28 2.94
CA VAL A 166 -8.05 4.95 2.43
C VAL A 166 -7.50 3.88 3.36
N LEU A 167 -8.34 2.93 3.78
CA LEU A 167 -7.93 1.75 4.53
C LEU A 167 -8.07 0.52 3.62
N VAL A 168 -6.94 -0.12 3.30
CA VAL A 168 -6.91 -1.37 2.54
C VAL A 168 -6.97 -2.53 3.52
N ILE A 169 -7.99 -3.39 3.38
CA ILE A 169 -8.18 -4.60 4.19
C ILE A 169 -8.06 -5.81 3.26
N ASP A 170 -6.98 -6.54 3.39
CA ASP A 170 -6.68 -7.69 2.52
C ASP A 170 -7.12 -9.01 3.16
N GLU A 171 -7.67 -9.91 2.35
CA GLU A 171 -8.09 -11.27 2.71
C GLU A 171 -9.19 -11.32 3.79
N LEU A 172 -10.20 -10.44 3.72
CA LEU A 172 -11.33 -10.47 4.64
C LEU A 172 -12.09 -11.80 4.54
N GLY A 173 -12.32 -12.42 5.71
CA GLY A 173 -13.01 -13.72 5.84
C GLY A 173 -12.09 -14.94 5.70
N ASN A 174 -10.80 -14.75 5.45
CA ASN A 174 -9.80 -15.84 5.32
C ASN A 174 -9.13 -16.19 6.64
N SER A 175 -9.84 -16.01 7.76
CA SER A 175 -9.31 -16.29 9.10
C SER A 175 -9.45 -17.76 9.47
N PRO A 176 -8.45 -18.39 10.11
CA PRO A 176 -8.69 -19.62 10.83
C PRO A 176 -9.82 -19.37 11.84
N ARG A 177 -10.84 -20.22 11.86
CA ARG A 177 -11.92 -20.14 12.85
C ARG A 177 -11.30 -20.31 14.23
N VAL A 178 -11.04 -19.21 14.90
CA VAL A 178 -10.77 -19.21 16.34
C VAL A 178 -12.16 -19.22 16.96
N HIS A 179 -12.58 -20.35 17.45
CA HIS A 179 -13.97 -20.69 17.81
C HIS A 179 -14.63 -19.82 18.91
N GLU A 180 -13.95 -18.81 19.45
CA GLU A 180 -14.44 -18.02 20.58
C GLU A 180 -14.35 -16.49 20.35
N GLN A 181 -13.84 -16.02 19.22
CA GLN A 181 -13.64 -14.59 19.00
C GLN A 181 -14.69 -14.04 18.03
N ASP A 182 -15.59 -13.22 18.57
CA ASP A 182 -16.52 -12.44 17.77
C ASP A 182 -15.84 -11.19 17.23
N PHE A 183 -15.22 -11.33 16.06
CA PHE A 183 -14.61 -10.20 15.37
C PHE A 183 -15.64 -9.24 14.74
N ALA A 184 -16.89 -9.64 14.70
CA ALA A 184 -17.96 -8.86 14.09
C ALA A 184 -18.08 -7.51 14.77
N ALA A 185 -18.18 -7.48 16.10
CA ALA A 185 -18.40 -6.25 16.86
C ALA A 185 -17.29 -5.22 16.59
N VAL A 186 -16.01 -5.60 16.69
CA VAL A 186 -14.88 -4.68 16.46
C VAL A 186 -14.74 -4.26 15.01
N PHE A 187 -15.05 -5.14 14.04
CA PHE A 187 -15.08 -4.78 12.62
C PHE A 187 -16.18 -3.78 12.33
N PHE A 188 -17.34 -3.93 12.97
CA PHE A 188 -18.48 -3.04 12.78
C PHE A 188 -18.24 -1.67 13.37
N GLU A 189 -17.61 -1.61 14.54
CA GLU A 189 -17.23 -0.34 15.10
C GLU A 189 -16.27 0.42 14.17
N LEU A 190 -15.31 -0.28 13.59
CA LEU A 190 -14.41 0.29 12.59
C LEU A 190 -15.16 0.79 11.35
N VAL A 191 -16.09 -0.01 10.80
CA VAL A 191 -16.90 0.38 9.64
C VAL A 191 -17.78 1.59 9.96
N ALA A 192 -18.44 1.58 11.12
CA ALA A 192 -19.32 2.68 11.55
C ALA A 192 -18.53 3.98 11.73
N ARG A 193 -17.34 3.92 12.32
CA ARG A 193 -16.47 5.08 12.57
C ARG A 193 -15.93 5.70 11.27
N ARG A 194 -15.67 4.88 10.25
CA ARG A 194 -15.17 5.32 8.94
C ARG A 194 -16.27 5.65 7.94
N HIS A 195 -17.52 5.30 8.22
CA HIS A 195 -18.64 5.55 7.30
C HIS A 195 -18.71 7.05 6.93
N ARG A 196 -18.70 7.37 5.63
CA ARG A 196 -18.68 8.74 5.06
C ARG A 196 -17.49 9.62 5.49
N ARG A 197 -16.47 9.05 6.12
CA ARG A 197 -15.23 9.76 6.52
C ARG A 197 -14.02 9.32 5.73
N GLY A 198 -13.95 8.05 5.37
CA GLY A 198 -12.86 7.49 4.59
C GLY A 198 -13.32 6.29 3.78
N SER A 199 -12.53 5.94 2.78
CA SER A 199 -12.81 4.81 1.88
C SER A 199 -12.18 3.53 2.38
N PHE A 200 -12.80 2.40 2.03
CA PHE A 200 -12.18 1.09 2.15
C PHE A 200 -11.79 0.54 0.77
N ILE A 201 -10.70 -0.22 0.72
CA ILE A 201 -10.42 -1.16 -0.37
C ILE A 201 -10.34 -2.54 0.27
N VAL A 202 -11.30 -3.42 -0.02
CA VAL A 202 -11.39 -4.74 0.60
C VAL A 202 -11.14 -5.81 -0.44
N THR A 203 -10.35 -6.83 -0.09
CA THR A 203 -10.26 -8.07 -0.87
C THR A 203 -10.83 -9.23 -0.08
N THR A 204 -11.52 -10.13 -0.75
CA THR A 204 -12.12 -11.32 -0.15
C THR A 204 -12.27 -12.44 -1.17
N ASN A 205 -12.31 -13.67 -0.70
CA ASN A 205 -12.69 -14.83 -1.48
C ASN A 205 -14.14 -15.29 -1.20
N LEU A 206 -14.81 -14.62 -0.26
CA LEU A 206 -16.18 -14.94 0.17
C LEU A 206 -17.19 -14.03 -0.52
N GLY A 207 -18.35 -14.59 -0.89
CA GLY A 207 -19.53 -13.79 -1.23
C GLY A 207 -20.09 -13.06 0.00
N PHE A 208 -20.92 -12.04 -0.23
CA PHE A 208 -21.52 -11.27 0.86
C PHE A 208 -22.37 -12.11 1.82
N ASP A 209 -23.04 -13.15 1.29
CA ASP A 209 -23.81 -14.13 2.05
C ASP A 209 -22.95 -14.91 3.07
N GLN A 210 -21.67 -15.08 2.77
CA GLN A 210 -20.72 -15.81 3.61
C GLN A 210 -20.01 -14.93 4.66
N TRP A 211 -20.02 -13.59 4.47
CA TRP A 211 -19.34 -12.69 5.40
C TRP A 211 -19.93 -12.75 6.81
N ALA A 212 -21.26 -12.87 6.90
CA ALA A 212 -21.94 -13.00 8.17
C ALA A 212 -21.40 -14.17 8.99
N SER A 213 -21.32 -15.35 8.36
CA SER A 213 -20.82 -16.56 9.03
C SER A 213 -19.31 -16.57 9.27
N ALA A 214 -18.56 -15.77 8.52
CA ALA A 214 -17.09 -15.66 8.66
C ALA A 214 -16.65 -14.67 9.75
N LEU A 215 -17.44 -13.62 9.99
CA LEU A 215 -17.11 -12.54 10.93
C LEU A 215 -17.87 -12.65 12.25
N GLY A 216 -19.04 -13.31 12.29
CA GLY A 216 -19.86 -13.44 13.51
C GLY A 216 -21.26 -13.94 13.22
N THR A 217 -22.26 -13.41 13.91
CA THR A 217 -23.67 -13.79 13.69
C THR A 217 -24.36 -12.88 12.67
N PRO A 218 -25.27 -13.40 11.81
CA PRO A 218 -25.92 -12.62 10.77
C PRO A 218 -26.61 -11.34 11.26
N SER A 219 -27.25 -11.38 12.41
CA SER A 219 -27.99 -10.23 12.97
C SER A 219 -27.07 -9.05 13.34
N GLN A 220 -25.84 -9.32 13.72
CA GLN A 220 -24.85 -8.29 14.05
C GLN A 220 -24.15 -7.74 12.79
N VAL A 221 -24.01 -8.59 11.77
CA VAL A 221 -23.19 -8.32 10.57
C VAL A 221 -23.91 -7.44 9.56
N THR A 222 -25.22 -7.67 9.33
CA THR A 222 -25.99 -7.06 8.25
C THR A 222 -25.95 -5.51 8.25
N PRO A 223 -26.18 -4.78 9.35
CA PRO A 223 -26.25 -3.31 9.31
C PRO A 223 -24.95 -2.64 8.94
N SER A 224 -23.81 -3.30 9.22
CA SER A 224 -22.51 -2.75 8.92
C SER A 224 -22.00 -3.13 7.56
N LEU A 225 -22.41 -4.30 7.06
CA LEU A 225 -22.22 -4.64 5.65
C LEU A 225 -22.96 -3.66 4.75
N ASP A 226 -24.20 -3.29 5.08
CA ASP A 226 -24.97 -2.30 4.32
C ASP A 226 -24.21 -0.97 4.22
N ARG A 227 -23.62 -0.51 5.33
CA ARG A 227 -22.79 0.70 5.34
C ARG A 227 -21.50 0.58 4.52
N LEU A 228 -20.86 -0.57 4.53
CA LEU A 228 -19.63 -0.81 3.77
C LEU A 228 -19.90 -0.91 2.27
N ILE A 229 -21.06 -1.47 1.90
CA ILE A 229 -21.50 -1.70 0.53
C ILE A 229 -22.23 -0.47 -0.04
N GLU A 230 -22.74 0.43 0.79
CA GLU A 230 -23.45 1.65 0.36
C GLU A 230 -22.57 2.44 -0.62
N GLY A 231 -22.96 2.48 -1.89
CA GLY A 231 -22.22 3.16 -2.95
C GLY A 231 -20.87 2.51 -3.33
N ALA A 232 -20.57 1.31 -2.83
CA ALA A 232 -19.29 0.66 -3.12
C ALA A 232 -19.18 0.16 -4.56
N HIS A 233 -17.99 0.23 -5.11
CA HIS A 233 -17.63 -0.41 -6.38
C HIS A 233 -17.27 -1.88 -6.12
N VAL A 234 -18.19 -2.79 -6.46
CA VAL A 234 -17.98 -4.22 -6.30
C VAL A 234 -17.46 -4.81 -7.60
N ILE A 235 -16.30 -5.47 -7.54
CA ILE A 235 -15.71 -6.16 -8.68
C ILE A 235 -15.57 -7.64 -8.33
N THR A 236 -16.25 -8.49 -9.11
CA THR A 236 -16.26 -9.94 -8.88
C THR A 236 -15.49 -10.66 -9.98
N PHE A 237 -14.56 -11.50 -9.58
CA PHE A 237 -13.91 -12.47 -10.47
C PHE A 237 -14.72 -13.76 -10.48
N PRO A 238 -14.93 -14.39 -11.65
CA PRO A 238 -15.55 -15.70 -11.73
C PRO A 238 -14.79 -16.76 -10.92
N GLN A 239 -15.49 -17.80 -10.47
CA GLN A 239 -14.87 -18.87 -9.66
C GLN A 239 -13.84 -19.70 -10.44
N ASP A 240 -13.98 -19.76 -11.75
CA ASP A 240 -13.08 -20.44 -12.70
C ASP A 240 -11.99 -19.52 -13.25
N ALA A 241 -11.86 -18.29 -12.73
CA ALA A 241 -10.86 -17.34 -13.18
C ALA A 241 -9.43 -17.89 -12.98
N PRO A 242 -8.55 -17.76 -14.00
CA PRO A 242 -7.22 -18.35 -13.95
C PRO A 242 -6.36 -17.72 -12.85
N SER A 243 -5.68 -18.58 -12.08
CA SER A 243 -4.80 -18.15 -11.01
C SER A 243 -3.41 -17.77 -11.54
N PHE A 244 -2.88 -16.61 -11.13
CA PHE A 244 -1.49 -16.24 -11.39
C PHE A 244 -0.48 -17.13 -10.64
N ARG A 245 -0.92 -17.82 -9.58
CA ARG A 245 -0.07 -18.74 -8.80
C ARG A 245 0.10 -20.08 -9.46
N ALA A 246 -0.85 -20.55 -10.29
CA ALA A 246 -0.82 -21.85 -10.93
C ALA A 246 0.38 -22.06 -11.88
N ASN A 247 0.97 -20.99 -12.40
CA ASN A 247 2.14 -21.02 -13.30
C ASN A 247 3.48 -20.78 -12.59
N ARG A 248 3.52 -20.73 -11.25
CA ARG A 248 4.77 -20.63 -10.47
C ARG A 248 5.32 -21.99 -10.01
N THR A 249 4.99 -23.07 -10.68
CA THR A 249 5.59 -24.41 -10.45
C THR A 249 6.92 -24.56 -11.20
N GLU A 250 7.86 -23.63 -11.03
CA GLU A 250 9.27 -23.99 -11.06
C GLU A 250 9.70 -24.25 -9.61
N PRO A 251 10.25 -25.43 -9.28
CA PRO A 251 10.77 -25.68 -7.94
C PRO A 251 11.91 -24.69 -7.70
N VAL A 252 11.74 -23.82 -6.71
CA VAL A 252 12.85 -23.01 -6.20
C VAL A 252 13.95 -23.99 -5.81
N SER A 253 15.03 -24.03 -6.58
CA SER A 253 16.24 -24.78 -6.23
C SER A 253 16.62 -24.43 -4.80
N PRO A 254 16.81 -25.41 -3.90
CA PRO A 254 17.18 -25.11 -2.53
C PRO A 254 18.49 -24.35 -2.53
N LEU A 255 18.49 -23.21 -1.84
CA LEU A 255 19.68 -22.39 -1.62
C LEU A 255 20.85 -23.28 -1.18
N PRO A 256 22.06 -23.12 -1.74
CA PRO A 256 23.21 -23.91 -1.36
C PRO A 256 23.46 -23.74 0.14
N LYS A 257 23.39 -24.86 0.87
CA LYS A 257 23.69 -24.90 2.29
C LYS A 257 25.11 -24.36 2.51
N HIS A 258 25.23 -23.19 3.13
CA HIS A 258 26.51 -22.66 3.59
C HIS A 258 27.20 -23.71 4.46
N LYS A 259 28.26 -24.34 3.91
CA LYS A 259 29.15 -25.19 4.69
C LYS A 259 29.78 -24.35 5.79
N ARG A 260 29.32 -24.54 7.02
CA ARG A 260 30.00 -24.00 8.21
C ARG A 260 31.44 -24.53 8.20
N ARG A 261 32.41 -23.67 7.89
CA ARG A 261 33.83 -23.95 8.10
C ARG A 261 34.04 -24.29 9.59
N ARG A 262 34.29 -25.57 9.88
CA ARG A 262 34.80 -26.02 11.19
C ARG A 262 36.16 -25.33 11.38
N ARG A 263 36.23 -24.35 12.30
CA ARG A 263 37.50 -23.87 12.83
C ARG A 263 38.13 -25.00 13.64
N SER A 264 39.22 -25.60 13.11
CA SER A 264 40.06 -26.50 13.86
C SER A 264 40.70 -25.70 15.01
N ARG A 265 40.37 -26.05 16.24
CA ARG A 265 41.11 -25.62 17.42
C ARG A 265 42.47 -26.35 17.41
N ALA A 266 43.55 -25.65 17.10
CA ALA A 266 44.90 -26.11 17.37
C ALA A 266 45.10 -26.15 18.89
N ARG A 267 45.51 -27.31 19.42
CA ARG A 267 46.02 -27.48 20.81
C ARG A 267 47.41 -26.87 20.91
N PRO A 268 47.76 -26.14 21.99
CA PRO A 268 49.13 -25.73 22.25
C PRO A 268 49.98 -26.91 22.74
N PRO A 269 51.28 -26.94 22.45
CA PRO A 269 52.19 -28.03 22.87
C PRO A 269 52.46 -27.96 24.36
N HIS A 270 52.46 -29.14 25.02
CA HIS A 270 52.95 -29.34 26.37
C HIS A 270 54.49 -29.14 26.44
N GLU A 271 54.95 -28.13 27.10
CA GLU A 271 56.35 -28.04 27.60
C GLU A 271 56.52 -29.00 28.78
N ARG A 272 57.49 -29.90 28.64
CA ARG A 272 58.05 -30.66 29.76
C ARG A 272 59.23 -29.86 30.27
N ALA A 273 59.23 -29.54 31.51
CA ALA A 273 60.42 -29.07 32.24
C ALA A 273 60.97 -30.22 33.15
N PRO A 274 62.25 -30.18 33.49
CA PRO A 274 63.05 -31.30 34.02
C PRO A 274 62.75 -31.60 35.48
#